data_18b121381969eaa303cd2e03a219ce41
#
_entry.id   18b121381969eaa303cd2e03a219ce41
#
_cell.length_a   1.000
_cell.length_b   1.000
_cell.length_c   1.000
_cell.angle_alpha   90.00
_cell.angle_beta   90.00
_cell.angle_gamma   90.00
#
_symmetry.space_group_name_H-M   'P 1'
#
loop_
_entity.id
_entity.type
_entity.pdbx_description
1 polymer ?
#
loop_
_entity_poly.entity_id
_entity_poly.type
_entity_poly.pdbx_seq_one_letter_code
_entity_poly.pdbx_strand_id
1 'polypeptide(L)'
;MKKYFIVLLLTFLQSSIAQTTFDYDVVLTPVSVSGLPGLHSYAFAQHNGKWLIIGGRKDGVHARQPFNAFPGAQNNTDMYVVDIATQQSWSASVNSLPTGVKEQLQSTNMNFYQDGDALFIIGGYAYATSAADHKTFDNLTSVDVPNLINAIIA
;
A
#
# COMPACT_ATOMS: atom_id res chain seq x y z
N MET A 1 -11.63 -56.68 -12.18
CA MET A 1 -11.23 -55.84 -11.04
C MET A 1 -9.73 -55.54 -10.98
N LYS A 2 -8.81 -56.47 -11.21
CA LYS A 2 -7.35 -56.22 -11.15
C LYS A 2 -6.82 -55.18 -12.16
N LYS A 3 -7.42 -55.06 -13.35
CA LYS A 3 -6.98 -54.13 -14.41
C LYS A 3 -7.25 -52.64 -14.06
N TYR A 4 -8.34 -52.36 -13.36
CA TYR A 4 -8.70 -50.98 -12.94
C TYR A 4 -7.87 -50.50 -11.76
N PHE A 5 -7.40 -51.41 -10.93
CA PHE A 5 -6.53 -51.06 -9.81
C PHE A 5 -5.14 -50.57 -10.28
N ILE A 6 -4.62 -51.12 -11.36
CA ILE A 6 -3.33 -50.70 -11.96
C ILE A 6 -3.45 -49.30 -12.59
N VAL A 7 -4.57 -48.99 -13.25
CA VAL A 7 -4.82 -47.64 -13.83
C VAL A 7 -4.96 -46.61 -12.74
N LEU A 8 -5.63 -46.93 -11.65
CA LEU A 8 -5.74 -46.02 -10.50
C LEU A 8 -4.39 -45.76 -9.83
N LEU A 9 -3.53 -46.77 -9.72
CA LEU A 9 -2.18 -46.63 -9.15
C LEU A 9 -1.26 -45.76 -10.03
N LEU A 10 -1.38 -45.87 -11.36
CA LEU A 10 -0.62 -45.06 -12.31
C LEU A 10 -1.03 -43.58 -12.32
N THR A 11 -2.29 -43.26 -12.05
CA THR A 11 -2.75 -41.88 -11.91
C THR A 11 -2.26 -41.22 -10.60
N PHE A 12 -2.06 -41.98 -9.54
CA PHE A 12 -1.48 -41.47 -8.28
C PHE A 12 0.02 -41.18 -8.39
N LEU A 13 0.74 -41.84 -9.28
CA LEU A 13 2.19 -41.61 -9.46
C LEU A 13 2.51 -40.34 -10.26
N GLN A 14 1.53 -39.71 -10.90
CA GLN A 14 1.72 -38.45 -11.65
C GLN A 14 1.61 -37.17 -10.81
N SER A 15 1.23 -37.27 -9.55
CA SER A 15 1.02 -36.12 -8.69
C SER A 15 2.28 -35.56 -7.99
N SER A 16 3.45 -36.15 -8.25
CA SER A 16 4.67 -35.88 -7.47
C SER A 16 5.67 -34.93 -8.14
N ILE A 17 5.35 -34.29 -9.28
CA ILE A 17 6.31 -33.49 -10.02
C ILE A 17 5.98 -31.98 -10.00
N ALA A 18 5.24 -31.53 -9.02
CA ALA A 18 4.79 -30.13 -8.96
C ALA A 18 5.57 -29.27 -7.94
N GLN A 19 6.77 -29.69 -7.52
CA GLN A 19 7.66 -28.83 -6.77
C GLN A 19 8.91 -28.53 -7.60
N THR A 20 8.89 -27.41 -8.33
CA THR A 20 10.12 -26.77 -8.77
C THR A 20 10.84 -26.26 -7.53
N THR A 21 12.01 -26.78 -7.24
CA THR A 21 12.92 -26.15 -6.29
C THR A 21 13.31 -24.80 -6.88
N PHE A 22 13.00 -23.71 -6.15
CA PHE A 22 13.49 -22.40 -6.53
C PHE A 22 14.98 -22.33 -6.19
N ASP A 23 15.78 -21.86 -7.14
CA ASP A 23 17.23 -21.65 -6.94
C ASP A 23 17.54 -20.38 -6.12
N TYR A 24 16.53 -19.78 -5.49
CA TYR A 24 16.65 -18.52 -4.74
C TYR A 24 16.09 -18.67 -3.33
N ASP A 25 16.87 -18.22 -2.37
CA ASP A 25 16.42 -17.98 -1.01
C ASP A 25 15.98 -16.50 -0.88
N VAL A 26 14.79 -16.27 -0.31
CA VAL A 26 14.32 -14.93 0.01
C VAL A 26 14.62 -14.63 1.47
N VAL A 27 15.55 -13.71 1.71
CA VAL A 27 15.88 -13.24 3.06
C VAL A 27 15.25 -11.88 3.28
N LEU A 28 14.36 -11.77 4.28
CA LEU A 28 13.73 -10.52 4.69
C LEU A 28 14.47 -9.95 5.91
N THR A 29 15.04 -8.77 5.74
CA THR A 29 15.68 -8.05 6.86
C THR A 29 14.81 -6.86 7.24
N PRO A 30 14.23 -6.82 8.46
CA PRO A 30 13.47 -5.68 8.93
C PRO A 30 14.37 -4.43 9.03
N VAL A 31 13.85 -3.29 8.54
CA VAL A 31 14.50 -1.99 8.66
C VAL A 31 13.58 -1.08 9.47
N SER A 32 14.11 -0.49 10.53
CA SER A 32 13.39 0.50 11.33
C SER A 32 13.76 1.91 10.87
N VAL A 33 12.74 2.70 10.51
CA VAL A 33 12.90 4.09 10.11
C VAL A 33 12.25 4.97 11.17
N SER A 34 13.04 5.86 11.78
CA SER A 34 12.53 6.78 12.81
C SER A 34 11.51 7.76 12.21
N GLY A 35 10.39 7.99 12.91
CA GLY A 35 9.34 8.91 12.48
C GLY A 35 8.34 8.33 11.46
N LEU A 36 8.58 7.14 10.93
CA LEU A 36 7.62 6.46 10.05
C LEU A 36 6.68 5.58 10.88
N PRO A 37 5.36 5.83 10.90
CA PRO A 37 4.42 4.94 11.58
C PRO A 37 4.23 3.63 10.80
N GLY A 38 3.69 2.61 11.47
CA GLY A 38 3.20 1.43 10.77
C GLY A 38 2.04 1.79 9.86
N LEU A 39 2.21 1.57 8.56
CA LEU A 39 1.20 1.87 7.55
C LEU A 39 0.95 0.64 6.67
N HIS A 40 -0.29 0.48 6.23
CA HIS A 40 -0.62 -0.50 5.20
C HIS A 40 -1.55 0.09 4.13
N SER A 41 -1.60 -0.54 2.97
CA SER A 41 -2.51 -0.20 1.85
C SER A 41 -2.39 1.26 1.38
N TYR A 42 -1.16 1.77 1.34
CA TYR A 42 -0.80 3.11 0.87
C TYR A 42 -0.43 3.12 -0.62
N ALA A 43 -0.46 4.29 -1.25
CA ALA A 43 0.17 4.54 -2.54
C ALA A 43 1.64 4.90 -2.35
N PHE A 44 2.48 4.55 -3.33
CA PHE A 44 3.91 4.65 -3.20
C PHE A 44 4.57 5.02 -4.53
N ALA A 45 5.63 5.84 -4.47
CA ALA A 45 6.49 6.19 -5.57
C ALA A 45 7.96 6.27 -5.14
N GLN A 46 8.86 6.31 -6.11
CA GLN A 46 10.31 6.41 -5.86
C GLN A 46 10.94 7.51 -6.71
N HIS A 47 11.89 8.25 -6.13
CA HIS A 47 12.77 9.14 -6.87
C HIS A 47 14.11 9.29 -6.13
N ASN A 48 15.23 9.11 -6.84
CA ASN A 48 16.60 9.28 -6.32
C ASN A 48 16.84 8.56 -4.97
N GLY A 49 16.47 7.28 -4.88
CA GLY A 49 16.66 6.45 -3.69
C GLY A 49 15.71 6.74 -2.52
N LYS A 50 14.79 7.69 -2.69
CA LYS A 50 13.77 8.02 -1.69
C LYS A 50 12.41 7.47 -2.08
N TRP A 51 11.65 7.05 -1.08
CA TRP A 51 10.29 6.59 -1.22
C TRP A 51 9.33 7.69 -0.79
N LEU A 52 8.29 7.92 -1.60
CA LEU A 52 7.15 8.76 -1.26
C LEU A 52 5.98 7.84 -0.90
N ILE A 53 5.41 7.99 0.28
CA ILE A 53 4.29 7.20 0.80
C ILE A 53 3.10 8.13 1.02
N ILE A 54 1.94 7.81 0.45
CA ILE A 54 0.73 8.62 0.53
C ILE A 54 -0.45 7.75 0.96
N GLY A 55 -1.25 8.23 1.91
CA GLY A 55 -2.43 7.54 2.40
C GLY A 55 -2.11 6.28 3.19
N GLY A 56 -3.04 5.33 3.14
CA GLY A 56 -2.95 4.12 3.96
C GLY A 56 -3.58 4.29 5.34
N ARG A 57 -3.42 3.26 6.17
CA ARG A 57 -4.01 3.22 7.51
C ARG A 57 -2.98 2.91 8.59
N LYS A 58 -3.28 3.38 9.80
CA LYS A 58 -2.42 3.25 10.99
C LYS A 58 -2.89 2.17 11.98
N ASP A 59 -4.03 1.53 11.75
CA ASP A 59 -4.64 0.58 12.67
C ASP A 59 -4.24 -0.90 12.44
N GLY A 60 -3.29 -1.18 11.54
CA GLY A 60 -2.85 -2.53 11.24
C GLY A 60 -3.97 -3.39 10.65
N VAL A 61 -4.09 -4.62 11.11
CA VAL A 61 -5.23 -5.48 10.77
C VAL A 61 -6.45 -4.94 11.51
N HIS A 62 -7.39 -4.33 10.79
CA HIS A 62 -8.55 -3.68 11.37
C HIS A 62 -9.47 -4.64 12.13
N ALA A 63 -10.21 -4.11 13.08
CA ALA A 63 -11.20 -4.85 13.82
C ALA A 63 -12.33 -5.37 12.91
N ARG A 64 -13.02 -6.40 13.38
CA ARG A 64 -14.04 -7.10 12.60
C ARG A 64 -15.14 -6.17 12.09
N GLN A 65 -15.53 -6.39 10.86
CA GLN A 65 -16.75 -5.91 10.25
C GLN A 65 -18.00 -6.32 11.09
N PRO A 66 -19.10 -5.52 11.08
CA PRO A 66 -19.24 -4.25 10.39
C PRO A 66 -18.95 -3.03 11.27
N PHE A 67 -18.81 -3.17 12.58
CA PHE A 67 -18.93 -2.06 13.53
C PHE A 67 -17.68 -1.21 13.71
N ASN A 68 -16.50 -1.72 13.43
CA ASN A 68 -15.23 -1.03 13.65
C ASN A 68 -14.31 -1.01 12.41
N ALA A 69 -14.87 -1.27 11.22
CA ALA A 69 -14.08 -1.23 10.01
C ALA A 69 -13.84 0.21 9.56
N PHE A 70 -12.59 0.51 9.25
CA PHE A 70 -12.16 1.78 8.69
C PHE A 70 -12.55 3.04 9.51
N PRO A 71 -12.34 3.09 10.83
CA PRO A 71 -12.65 4.30 11.59
C PRO A 71 -11.83 5.48 11.08
N GLY A 72 -12.47 6.65 10.91
CA GLY A 72 -11.85 7.85 10.34
C GLY A 72 -10.61 8.34 11.10
N ALA A 73 -10.55 8.11 12.42
CA ALA A 73 -9.39 8.45 13.24
C ALA A 73 -8.11 7.69 12.87
N GLN A 74 -8.22 6.61 12.11
CA GLN A 74 -7.09 5.79 11.66
C GLN A 74 -6.67 6.10 10.21
N ASN A 75 -7.32 7.04 9.54
CA ASN A 75 -6.85 7.54 8.25
C ASN A 75 -5.45 8.15 8.45
N ASN A 76 -4.55 7.87 7.54
CA ASN A 76 -3.26 8.54 7.54
C ASN A 76 -3.41 9.97 7.01
N THR A 77 -3.04 10.96 7.81
CA THR A 77 -3.18 12.39 7.49
C THR A 77 -1.89 13.03 6.99
N ASP A 78 -0.85 12.23 6.83
CA ASP A 78 0.46 12.71 6.45
C ASP A 78 1.01 11.95 5.22
N MET A 79 1.80 12.65 4.42
CA MET A 79 2.65 12.07 3.40
C MET A 79 4.05 11.91 3.99
N TYR A 80 4.73 10.82 3.67
CA TYR A 80 6.07 10.55 4.16
C TYR A 80 7.06 10.41 3.01
N VAL A 81 8.22 10.98 3.21
CA VAL A 81 9.41 10.67 2.41
C VAL A 81 10.32 9.81 3.27
N VAL A 82 10.83 8.73 2.70
CA VAL A 82 11.67 7.76 3.41
C VAL A 82 12.96 7.54 2.61
N ASP A 83 14.09 7.71 3.26
CA ASP A 83 15.39 7.30 2.75
C ASP A 83 15.80 6.01 3.47
N ILE A 84 15.73 4.88 2.75
CA ILE A 84 16.05 3.57 3.32
C ILE A 84 17.54 3.44 3.66
N ALA A 85 18.40 4.04 2.85
CA ALA A 85 19.85 3.92 3.03
C ALA A 85 20.34 4.63 4.31
N THR A 86 19.74 5.79 4.61
CA THR A 86 20.06 6.57 5.82
C THR A 86 19.12 6.33 6.98
N GLN A 87 18.02 5.55 6.76
CA GLN A 87 16.98 5.27 7.74
C GLN A 87 16.31 6.55 8.29
N GLN A 88 16.20 7.57 7.45
CA GLN A 88 15.56 8.83 7.78
C GLN A 88 14.19 8.94 7.16
N SER A 89 13.28 9.67 7.80
CA SER A 89 12.00 10.06 7.24
C SER A 89 11.67 11.52 7.51
N TRP A 90 10.87 12.09 6.62
CA TRP A 90 10.27 13.42 6.69
C TRP A 90 8.78 13.29 6.44
N SER A 91 8.00 14.21 6.95
CA SER A 91 6.55 14.18 6.73
C SER A 91 5.96 15.56 6.53
N ALA A 92 4.87 15.61 5.76
CA ALA A 92 4.05 16.80 5.62
C ALA A 92 2.56 16.44 5.66
N SER A 93 1.76 17.25 6.33
CA SER A 93 0.33 17.01 6.46
C SER A 93 -0.42 17.35 5.16
N VAL A 94 -1.39 16.50 4.80
CA VAL A 94 -2.32 16.79 3.70
C VAL A 94 -3.45 17.74 4.10
N ASN A 95 -3.52 18.17 5.36
CA ASN A 95 -4.65 18.96 5.88
C ASN A 95 -4.80 20.33 5.24
N SER A 96 -3.76 20.89 4.65
CA SER A 96 -3.79 22.15 3.91
C SER A 96 -4.34 22.04 2.49
N LEU A 97 -4.50 20.82 1.97
CA LEU A 97 -4.98 20.59 0.62
C LEU A 97 -6.51 20.80 0.49
N PRO A 98 -7.02 21.11 -0.71
CA PRO A 98 -8.46 21.14 -0.97
C PRO A 98 -9.15 19.84 -0.54
N THR A 99 -10.36 19.95 0.02
CA THR A 99 -11.06 18.83 0.68
C THR A 99 -11.10 17.55 -0.16
N GLY A 100 -11.46 17.63 -1.44
CA GLY A 100 -11.57 16.43 -2.29
C GLY A 100 -10.23 15.71 -2.49
N VAL A 101 -9.14 16.47 -2.69
CA VAL A 101 -7.79 15.91 -2.80
C VAL A 101 -7.31 15.37 -1.45
N LYS A 102 -7.48 16.16 -0.39
CA LYS A 102 -7.10 15.78 0.97
C LYS A 102 -7.72 14.44 1.38
N GLU A 103 -9.02 14.29 1.22
CA GLU A 103 -9.73 13.08 1.66
C GLU A 103 -9.34 11.85 0.84
N GLN A 104 -9.08 12.01 -0.47
CA GLN A 104 -8.54 10.93 -1.29
C GLN A 104 -7.13 10.53 -0.82
N LEU A 105 -6.24 11.50 -0.58
CA LEU A 105 -4.87 11.21 -0.16
C LEU A 105 -4.76 10.71 1.30
N GLN A 106 -5.84 10.79 2.08
CA GLN A 106 -5.97 10.14 3.39
C GLN A 106 -6.58 8.74 3.31
N SER A 107 -6.98 8.29 2.14
CA SER A 107 -7.67 7.02 1.95
C SER A 107 -6.71 5.83 1.88
N THR A 108 -7.28 4.66 1.82
CA THR A 108 -6.57 3.39 1.72
C THR A 108 -7.01 2.61 0.47
N ASN A 109 -6.24 1.60 0.08
CA ASN A 109 -6.55 0.75 -1.08
C ASN A 109 -6.70 1.54 -2.40
N MET A 110 -5.97 2.62 -2.54
CA MET A 110 -5.87 3.35 -3.81
C MET A 110 -5.14 2.49 -4.83
N ASN A 111 -5.60 2.49 -6.08
CA ASN A 111 -4.78 2.04 -7.18
C ASN A 111 -3.80 3.15 -7.55
N PHE A 112 -2.57 2.78 -7.85
CA PHE A 112 -1.55 3.75 -8.21
C PHE A 112 -0.58 3.19 -9.23
N TYR A 113 0.00 4.09 -10.03
CA TYR A 113 1.02 3.76 -11.01
C TYR A 113 1.97 4.95 -11.16
N GLN A 114 3.26 4.69 -11.11
CA GLN A 114 4.28 5.70 -11.39
C GLN A 114 4.78 5.56 -12.83
N ASP A 115 4.77 6.66 -13.58
CA ASP A 115 5.38 6.79 -14.89
C ASP A 115 6.40 7.92 -14.86
N GLY A 116 7.67 7.58 -14.91
CA GLY A 116 8.76 8.53 -14.73
C GLY A 116 8.62 9.32 -13.42
N ASP A 117 8.49 10.63 -13.53
CA ASP A 117 8.36 11.54 -12.39
C ASP A 117 6.90 11.77 -11.94
N ALA A 118 5.93 11.19 -12.60
CA ALA A 118 4.52 11.33 -12.28
C ALA A 118 3.98 10.09 -11.55
N LEU A 119 3.35 10.28 -10.39
CA LEU A 119 2.55 9.26 -9.72
C LEU A 119 1.07 9.53 -9.95
N PHE A 120 0.37 8.59 -10.54
CA PHE A 120 -1.07 8.60 -10.73
C PHE A 120 -1.74 7.80 -9.65
N ILE A 121 -2.75 8.37 -9.00
CA ILE A 121 -3.51 7.74 -7.91
C ILE A 121 -4.99 7.80 -8.29
N ILE A 122 -5.68 6.67 -8.26
CA ILE A 122 -7.11 6.58 -8.55
C ILE A 122 -7.84 5.81 -7.46
N GLY A 123 -9.04 6.26 -7.13
CA GLY A 123 -9.90 5.58 -6.16
C GLY A 123 -9.44 5.79 -4.73
N GLY A 124 -9.50 4.72 -3.96
CA GLY A 124 -9.29 4.73 -2.52
C GLY A 124 -10.61 4.69 -1.74
N TYR A 125 -10.56 4.21 -0.49
CA TYR A 125 -11.70 4.07 0.40
C TYR A 125 -11.37 4.59 1.79
N ALA A 126 -12.21 5.44 2.35
CA ALA A 126 -12.06 5.96 3.70
C ALA A 126 -13.36 6.56 4.22
N TYR A 127 -13.41 6.81 5.54
CA TYR A 127 -14.39 7.73 6.10
C TYR A 127 -14.05 9.15 5.62
N ALA A 128 -14.99 9.77 4.90
CA ALA A 128 -14.88 11.14 4.39
C ALA A 128 -15.68 12.09 5.29
N THR A 129 -15.00 13.05 5.91
CA THR A 129 -15.67 14.04 6.78
C THR A 129 -16.68 14.89 6.02
N SER A 130 -16.40 15.20 4.74
CA SER A 130 -17.30 15.96 3.87
C SER A 130 -18.62 15.25 3.57
N ALA A 131 -18.62 13.92 3.59
CA ALA A 131 -19.80 13.09 3.37
C ALA A 131 -20.45 12.61 4.69
N ALA A 132 -19.76 12.77 5.83
CA ALA A 132 -20.08 12.15 7.11
C ALA A 132 -20.31 10.63 7.01
N ASP A 133 -19.64 9.98 6.08
CA ASP A 133 -19.78 8.54 5.77
C ASP A 133 -18.52 8.00 5.08
N HIS A 134 -18.47 6.69 4.96
CA HIS A 134 -17.46 6.00 4.14
C HIS A 134 -17.79 6.13 2.66
N LYS A 135 -16.75 6.38 1.86
CA LYS A 135 -16.91 6.42 0.40
C LYS A 135 -15.70 5.88 -0.34
N THR A 136 -15.93 5.42 -1.55
CA THR A 136 -14.90 5.24 -2.56
C THR A 136 -14.74 6.55 -3.32
N PHE A 137 -13.51 7.00 -3.49
CA PHE A 137 -13.22 8.23 -4.22
C PHE A 137 -13.17 7.94 -5.73
N ASP A 138 -13.71 8.87 -6.52
CA ASP A 138 -13.78 8.79 -7.98
C ASP A 138 -12.74 9.68 -8.69
N ASN A 139 -11.82 10.25 -7.92
CA ASN A 139 -10.79 11.15 -8.44
C ASN A 139 -9.63 10.36 -9.06
N LEU A 140 -9.04 10.95 -10.10
CA LEU A 140 -7.68 10.65 -10.56
C LEU A 140 -6.79 11.84 -10.16
N THR A 141 -5.80 11.59 -9.32
CA THR A 141 -4.81 12.58 -8.88
C THR A 141 -3.47 12.26 -9.50
N SER A 142 -2.82 13.27 -10.09
CA SER A 142 -1.43 13.20 -10.54
C SER A 142 -0.54 13.98 -9.59
N VAL A 143 0.59 13.38 -9.21
CA VAL A 143 1.58 13.96 -8.29
C VAL A 143 2.93 14.03 -8.99
N ASP A 144 3.55 15.20 -8.96
CA ASP A 144 4.96 15.40 -9.36
C ASP A 144 5.84 14.89 -8.21
N VAL A 145 6.41 13.70 -8.38
CA VAL A 145 7.14 12.98 -7.34
C VAL A 145 8.40 13.72 -6.89
N PRO A 146 9.31 14.18 -7.79
CA PRO A 146 10.49 14.94 -7.40
C PRO A 146 10.17 16.21 -6.61
N ASN A 147 9.24 17.01 -7.11
CA ASN A 147 8.87 18.26 -6.48
C ASN A 147 8.21 18.06 -5.12
N LEU A 148 7.33 17.06 -5.00
CA LEU A 148 6.69 16.75 -3.71
C LEU A 148 7.70 16.20 -2.69
N ILE A 149 8.61 15.31 -3.09
CA ILE A 149 9.69 14.82 -2.21
C ILE A 149 10.52 15.99 -1.70
N ASN A 150 10.95 16.88 -2.59
CA ASN A 150 11.76 18.05 -2.20
C ASN A 150 10.99 18.99 -1.25
N ALA A 151 9.70 19.21 -1.50
CA ALA A 151 8.85 20.06 -0.66
C ALA A 151 8.62 19.47 0.75
N ILE A 152 8.59 18.14 0.89
CA ILE A 152 8.43 17.48 2.20
C ILE A 152 9.74 17.50 2.99
N ILE A 153 10.90 17.47 2.31
CA ILE A 153 12.23 17.46 2.96
C ILE A 153 12.65 18.87 3.41
N ALA A 154 12.20 19.93 2.71
CA ALA A 154 12.57 21.32 2.98
C ALA A 154 12.03 21.83 4.32
#